data_5369751c3b3a28fc284dbbf7a73b9673
#
_entry.id   5369751c3b3a28fc284dbbf7a73b9673
#
_cell.length_a   1.000
_cell.length_b   1.000
_cell.length_c   1.000
_cell.angle_alpha   90.00
_cell.angle_beta   90.00
_cell.angle_gamma   90.00
#
_symmetry.space_group_name_H-M   'P 1'
#
loop_
_entity.id
_entity.type
_entity.pdbx_description
1 polymer ?
#
loop_
_entity_poly.entity_id
_entity_poly.type
_entity_poly.pdbx_seq_one_letter_code
_entity_poly.pdbx_strand_id
1 'polypeptide(L)'
;MRNAVVSLLVIAISLGAAAQLSAPPPRSTNRTPVAAPPTNLQPATIPDATASLGQLNQVIENARVDLARLRVDKWKADAASKRQAEANAESVQRNLASALPAIVQQVRANPGSVGATFKLYRNLNALYDVMSSLTESAGAFGSNEEFRALANDTSNLDTLRRSLADRVETMATFRDNEVAQLQARARQASAAAAAAPPKKIVVDDNEPVKKSTKKPAAKKKTTTASEQNPPK
;
A
#
# COMPACT_ATOMS: atom_id res chain seq x y z
N MET A 1 37.22 2.53 -26.50
CA MET A 1 38.23 1.61 -25.93
C MET A 1 38.26 1.79 -24.42
N ARG A 2 37.99 0.69 -23.70
CA ARG A 2 38.47 0.35 -22.35
C ARG A 2 37.83 1.14 -21.19
N ASN A 3 37.36 0.59 -20.09
CA ASN A 3 37.37 -0.80 -19.59
C ASN A 3 36.20 -0.96 -18.61
N ALA A 4 35.53 -2.10 -18.67
CA ALA A 4 34.66 -2.60 -17.62
C ALA A 4 35.52 -3.10 -16.45
N VAL A 5 35.16 -2.77 -15.23
CA VAL A 5 35.62 -3.47 -14.02
C VAL A 5 34.39 -3.98 -13.28
N VAL A 6 34.14 -5.24 -13.46
CA VAL A 6 33.18 -6.04 -12.67
C VAL A 6 33.92 -6.54 -11.45
N SER A 7 33.59 -6.04 -10.27
CA SER A 7 34.08 -6.60 -9.00
C SER A 7 33.08 -7.62 -8.46
N LEU A 8 33.45 -8.87 -8.60
CA LEU A 8 32.75 -10.03 -8.03
C LEU A 8 33.15 -10.17 -6.56
N LEU A 9 32.22 -9.95 -5.64
CA LEU A 9 32.42 -10.22 -4.21
C LEU A 9 31.94 -11.64 -3.90
N VAL A 10 32.88 -12.55 -3.66
CA VAL A 10 32.65 -13.92 -3.20
C VAL A 10 32.57 -13.93 -1.68
N ILE A 11 31.40 -14.25 -1.13
CA ILE A 11 31.24 -14.52 0.31
C ILE A 11 31.36 -16.02 0.56
N ALA A 12 32.44 -16.42 1.23
CA ALA A 12 32.67 -17.79 1.69
C ALA A 12 31.87 -18.04 2.98
N ILE A 13 30.96 -19.00 2.95
CA ILE A 13 30.26 -19.52 4.14
C ILE A 13 31.04 -20.70 4.70
N SER A 14 31.60 -20.54 5.89
CA SER A 14 32.25 -21.59 6.63
C SER A 14 31.23 -22.41 7.44
N LEU A 15 31.04 -23.68 7.11
CA LEU A 15 30.33 -24.66 7.92
C LEU A 15 31.27 -25.12 9.07
N GLY A 16 30.84 -24.84 10.30
CA GLY A 16 31.44 -25.45 11.51
C GLY A 16 30.45 -26.43 12.12
N ALA A 17 30.68 -27.73 11.92
CA ALA A 17 29.98 -28.82 12.61
C ALA A 17 30.69 -29.13 13.93
N ALA A 18 29.99 -29.06 15.06
CA ALA A 18 30.39 -29.70 16.31
C ALA A 18 29.21 -30.47 16.89
N ALA A 19 29.26 -31.77 16.75
CA ALA A 19 28.38 -32.72 17.43
C ALA A 19 28.82 -32.87 18.88
N GLN A 20 27.93 -32.61 19.84
CA GLN A 20 28.06 -33.08 21.22
C GLN A 20 26.84 -33.92 21.59
N LEU A 21 27.08 -35.22 21.70
CA LEU A 21 26.19 -36.14 22.40
C LEU A 21 26.24 -35.83 23.90
N SER A 22 25.12 -35.50 24.51
CA SER A 22 24.93 -35.54 25.96
C SER A 22 23.63 -36.26 26.27
N ALA A 23 23.70 -37.18 27.19
CA ALA A 23 22.68 -38.11 27.66
C ALA A 23 21.49 -37.40 28.33
N PRO A 24 20.27 -38.02 28.33
CA PRO A 24 19.10 -37.41 28.93
C PRO A 24 19.07 -37.53 30.47
N PRO A 25 18.70 -36.45 31.19
CA PRO A 25 18.38 -36.53 32.60
C PRO A 25 16.95 -37.03 32.84
N PRO A 26 16.65 -37.58 34.05
CA PRO A 26 15.40 -38.27 34.34
C PRO A 26 14.19 -37.31 34.41
N ARG A 27 13.05 -37.85 34.00
CA ARG A 27 11.72 -37.18 34.02
C ARG A 27 11.32 -36.86 35.46
N SER A 28 11.24 -35.56 35.75
CA SER A 28 10.44 -35.03 36.88
C SER A 28 9.10 -34.60 36.36
N THR A 29 8.06 -35.33 36.71
CA THR A 29 6.65 -34.99 36.48
C THR A 29 6.22 -33.96 37.49
N ASN A 30 6.50 -32.68 37.22
CA ASN A 30 5.78 -31.56 37.83
C ASN A 30 5.10 -30.77 36.72
N ARG A 31 3.83 -31.12 36.44
CA ARG A 31 2.92 -30.31 35.64
C ARG A 31 2.51 -29.11 36.46
N THR A 32 3.30 -28.06 36.42
CA THR A 32 2.81 -26.71 36.69
C THR A 32 1.87 -26.28 35.54
N PRO A 33 0.71 -25.73 35.78
CA PRO A 33 -0.10 -25.18 34.70
C PRO A 33 0.70 -24.05 34.08
N VAL A 34 1.12 -24.23 32.83
CA VAL A 34 1.69 -23.16 32.02
C VAL A 34 0.58 -22.15 31.83
N ALA A 35 0.66 -21.06 32.57
CA ALA A 35 -0.14 -19.88 32.31
C ALA A 35 0.11 -19.48 30.85
N ALA A 36 -0.94 -19.49 30.05
CA ALA A 36 -0.89 -18.98 28.69
C ALA A 36 -0.29 -17.57 28.73
N PRO A 37 0.67 -17.22 27.86
CA PRO A 37 1.15 -15.86 27.79
C PRO A 37 -0.04 -14.94 27.54
N PRO A 38 -0.14 -13.79 28.21
CA PRO A 38 -1.19 -12.83 27.94
C PRO A 38 -1.02 -12.41 26.47
N THR A 39 -1.93 -12.88 25.61
CA THR A 39 -2.05 -12.41 24.26
C THR A 39 -2.61 -10.99 24.31
N ASN A 40 -1.74 -10.06 24.70
CA ASN A 40 -2.03 -8.64 24.57
C ASN A 40 -1.85 -8.27 23.09
N LEU A 41 -2.79 -8.77 22.27
CA LEU A 41 -2.97 -8.32 20.90
C LEU A 41 -3.56 -6.91 20.95
N GLN A 42 -2.70 -5.96 21.30
CA GLN A 42 -2.99 -4.57 21.05
C GLN A 42 -3.15 -4.45 19.52
N PRO A 43 -4.31 -4.03 19.01
CA PRO A 43 -4.46 -3.85 17.57
C PRO A 43 -3.37 -2.88 17.13
N ALA A 44 -2.52 -3.31 16.20
CA ALA A 44 -1.50 -2.45 15.62
C ALA A 44 -2.22 -1.26 14.99
N THR A 45 -2.16 -0.11 15.66
CA THR A 45 -2.81 1.11 15.17
C THR A 45 -2.00 1.61 14.00
N ILE A 46 -2.61 1.67 12.81
CA ILE A 46 -1.98 2.29 11.64
C ILE A 46 -1.71 3.75 12.02
N PRO A 47 -0.45 4.23 11.96
CA PRO A 47 -0.12 5.61 12.29
C PRO A 47 -0.98 6.59 11.50
N ASP A 48 -1.46 7.65 12.13
CA ASP A 48 -2.32 8.63 11.48
C ASP A 48 -1.59 9.31 10.32
N ALA A 49 -2.24 9.35 9.16
CA ALA A 49 -1.72 10.02 7.96
C ALA A 49 -1.70 11.55 8.08
N THR A 50 -2.44 12.11 9.02
CA THR A 50 -2.72 13.55 9.11
C THR A 50 -1.45 14.38 9.30
N ALA A 51 -0.56 13.93 10.18
CA ALA A 51 0.72 14.62 10.42
C ALA A 51 1.61 14.62 9.16
N SER A 52 1.78 13.46 8.53
CA SER A 52 2.58 13.33 7.29
C SER A 52 1.99 14.14 6.13
N LEU A 53 0.67 14.18 5.99
CA LEU A 53 -0.01 15.00 4.97
C LEU A 53 0.07 16.50 5.28
N GLY A 54 0.14 16.89 6.55
CA GLY A 54 0.40 18.27 6.97
C GLY A 54 1.79 18.72 6.57
N GLN A 55 2.81 17.92 6.88
CA GLN A 55 4.20 18.16 6.47
C GLN A 55 4.33 18.22 4.94
N LEU A 56 3.65 17.32 4.22
CA LEU A 56 3.68 17.31 2.76
C LEU A 56 3.16 18.62 2.17
N ASN A 57 2.08 19.18 2.70
CA ASN A 57 1.57 20.46 2.22
C ASN A 57 2.61 21.59 2.39
N GLN A 58 3.32 21.63 3.52
CA GLN A 58 4.37 22.62 3.76
C GLN A 58 5.53 22.48 2.76
N VAL A 59 5.96 21.24 2.52
CA VAL A 59 7.04 20.96 1.54
C VAL A 59 6.60 21.35 0.12
N ILE A 60 5.35 21.07 -0.26
CA ILE A 60 4.79 21.48 -1.55
C ILE A 60 4.86 22.99 -1.72
N GLU A 61 4.41 23.75 -0.73
CA GLU A 61 4.41 25.22 -0.83
C GLU A 61 5.82 25.80 -0.87
N ASN A 62 6.75 25.29 -0.08
CA ASN A 62 8.15 25.70 -0.13
C ASN A 62 8.76 25.43 -1.52
N ALA A 63 8.63 24.20 -2.02
CA ALA A 63 9.16 23.85 -3.34
C ALA A 63 8.54 24.68 -4.47
N ARG A 64 7.25 25.01 -4.39
CA ARG A 64 6.59 25.90 -5.38
C ARG A 64 7.19 27.30 -5.37
N VAL A 65 7.43 27.86 -4.19
CA VAL A 65 8.03 29.18 -4.04
C VAL A 65 9.46 29.18 -4.58
N ASP A 66 10.25 28.18 -4.24
CA ASP A 66 11.67 28.11 -4.63
C ASP A 66 11.82 27.82 -6.13
N LEU A 67 10.99 26.94 -6.70
CA LEU A 67 10.93 26.72 -8.15
C LEU A 67 10.52 27.99 -8.94
N ALA A 68 9.63 28.82 -8.39
CA ALA A 68 9.22 30.06 -9.04
C ALA A 68 10.32 31.15 -9.01
N ARG A 69 11.29 31.01 -8.11
CA ARG A 69 12.45 31.93 -7.98
C ARG A 69 13.63 31.55 -8.84
N LEU A 70 13.64 30.33 -9.42
CA LEU A 70 14.75 29.85 -10.24
C LEU A 70 14.96 30.75 -11.46
N ARG A 71 16.20 31.10 -11.68
CA ARG A 71 16.63 31.93 -12.79
C ARG A 71 17.52 31.14 -13.74
N VAL A 72 16.97 30.05 -14.30
CA VAL A 72 17.71 29.14 -15.20
C VAL A 72 18.30 29.88 -16.40
N ASP A 73 17.66 30.96 -16.83
CA ASP A 73 18.17 31.87 -17.87
C ASP A 73 19.57 32.47 -17.53
N LYS A 74 19.87 32.65 -16.25
CA LYS A 74 21.14 33.18 -15.73
C LYS A 74 22.19 32.11 -15.44
N TRP A 75 21.83 30.85 -15.48
CA TRP A 75 22.80 29.79 -15.18
C TRP A 75 23.97 29.76 -16.17
N LYS A 76 25.14 29.36 -15.69
CA LYS A 76 26.36 29.25 -16.50
C LYS A 76 26.44 27.93 -17.24
N ALA A 77 25.37 27.58 -17.98
CA ALA A 77 25.20 26.34 -18.70
C ALA A 77 25.02 26.61 -20.20
N ASP A 78 25.21 25.58 -21.01
CA ASP A 78 24.84 25.61 -22.43
C ASP A 78 23.31 25.64 -22.63
N ALA A 79 22.87 25.94 -23.85
CA ALA A 79 21.45 26.10 -24.16
C ALA A 79 20.65 24.81 -24.02
N ALA A 80 21.26 23.63 -24.18
CA ALA A 80 20.57 22.35 -24.02
C ALA A 80 20.33 22.04 -22.55
N SER A 81 21.34 22.24 -21.70
CA SER A 81 21.26 22.09 -20.25
C SER A 81 20.23 23.04 -19.63
N LYS A 82 20.18 24.30 -20.08
CA LYS A 82 19.13 25.26 -19.62
C LYS A 82 17.74 24.78 -19.97
N ARG A 83 17.50 24.41 -21.23
CA ARG A 83 16.18 23.86 -21.65
C ARG A 83 15.75 22.64 -20.84
N GLN A 84 16.71 21.74 -20.55
CA GLN A 84 16.42 20.56 -19.72
C GLN A 84 16.04 20.96 -18.30
N ALA A 85 16.76 21.89 -17.68
CA ALA A 85 16.44 22.38 -16.34
C ALA A 85 15.09 23.11 -16.30
N GLU A 86 14.78 23.93 -17.29
CA GLU A 86 13.47 24.59 -17.44
C GLU A 86 12.34 23.56 -17.57
N ALA A 87 12.50 22.56 -18.43
CA ALA A 87 11.51 21.48 -18.62
C ALA A 87 11.31 20.67 -17.32
N ASN A 88 12.37 20.39 -16.59
CA ASN A 88 12.29 19.72 -15.29
C ASN A 88 11.54 20.59 -14.27
N ALA A 89 11.90 21.87 -14.14
CA ALA A 89 11.22 22.79 -13.24
C ALA A 89 9.72 22.92 -13.55
N GLU A 90 9.34 23.09 -14.81
CA GLU A 90 7.95 23.13 -15.23
C GLU A 90 7.22 21.81 -14.95
N SER A 91 7.86 20.66 -15.16
CA SER A 91 7.27 19.35 -14.88
C SER A 91 6.96 19.19 -13.39
N VAL A 92 7.90 19.58 -12.53
CA VAL A 92 7.69 19.60 -11.07
C VAL A 92 6.55 20.55 -10.71
N GLN A 93 6.58 21.79 -11.20
CA GLN A 93 5.53 22.78 -10.92
C GLN A 93 4.14 22.27 -11.31
N ARG A 94 3.98 21.68 -12.49
CA ARG A 94 2.70 21.09 -12.94
C ARG A 94 2.25 19.96 -12.00
N ASN A 95 3.17 19.10 -11.58
CA ASN A 95 2.85 18.03 -10.65
C ASN A 95 2.38 18.57 -9.29
N LEU A 96 3.12 19.52 -8.72
CA LEU A 96 2.80 20.17 -7.44
C LEU A 96 1.47 20.94 -7.49
N ALA A 97 1.11 21.50 -8.65
CA ALA A 97 -0.11 22.29 -8.82
C ALA A 97 -1.37 21.43 -9.02
N SER A 98 -1.25 20.24 -9.61
CA SER A 98 -2.43 19.46 -10.03
C SER A 98 -2.39 17.99 -9.62
N ALA A 99 -1.38 17.23 -10.06
CA ALA A 99 -1.37 15.78 -9.87
C ALA A 99 -1.23 15.39 -8.39
N LEU A 100 -0.29 16.00 -7.68
CA LEU A 100 -0.03 15.69 -6.27
C LEU A 100 -1.21 16.06 -5.37
N PRO A 101 -1.84 17.25 -5.44
CA PRO A 101 -3.02 17.57 -4.65
C PRO A 101 -4.18 16.58 -4.87
N ALA A 102 -4.41 16.15 -6.11
CA ALA A 102 -5.46 15.18 -6.41
C ALA A 102 -5.20 13.82 -5.74
N ILE A 103 -3.94 13.37 -5.70
CA ILE A 103 -3.55 12.12 -5.03
C ILE A 103 -3.67 12.28 -3.50
N VAL A 104 -3.26 13.41 -2.95
CA VAL A 104 -3.41 13.73 -1.51
C VAL A 104 -4.86 13.65 -1.08
N GLN A 105 -5.79 14.19 -1.88
CA GLN A 105 -7.22 14.08 -1.59
C GLN A 105 -7.71 12.62 -1.58
N GLN A 106 -7.21 11.76 -2.46
CA GLN A 106 -7.54 10.33 -2.44
C GLN A 106 -7.09 9.66 -1.13
N VAL A 107 -5.90 10.00 -0.63
CA VAL A 107 -5.41 9.48 0.67
C VAL A 107 -6.23 10.02 1.83
N ARG A 108 -6.62 11.30 1.81
CA ARG A 108 -7.49 11.90 2.84
C ARG A 108 -8.87 11.27 2.87
N ALA A 109 -9.45 10.99 1.70
CA ALA A 109 -10.76 10.34 1.61
C ALA A 109 -10.73 8.88 2.12
N ASN A 110 -9.60 8.18 1.98
CA ASN A 110 -9.43 6.79 2.39
C ASN A 110 -8.06 6.56 3.06
N PRO A 111 -7.88 6.98 4.32
CA PRO A 111 -6.59 6.92 5.02
C PRO A 111 -6.05 5.49 5.20
N GLY A 112 -6.94 4.49 5.21
CA GLY A 112 -6.62 3.06 5.30
C GLY A 112 -6.36 2.39 3.95
N SER A 113 -6.37 3.12 2.84
CA SER A 113 -6.12 2.54 1.53
C SER A 113 -4.63 2.41 1.23
N VAL A 114 -4.12 1.18 1.22
CA VAL A 114 -2.75 0.87 0.79
C VAL A 114 -2.49 1.40 -0.62
N GLY A 115 -3.44 1.16 -1.54
CA GLY A 115 -3.31 1.60 -2.93
C GLY A 115 -3.22 3.11 -3.11
N ALA A 116 -4.01 3.90 -2.36
CA ALA A 116 -3.94 5.37 -2.41
C ALA A 116 -2.61 5.87 -1.84
N THR A 117 -2.15 5.32 -0.71
CA THR A 117 -0.87 5.67 -0.08
C THR A 117 0.30 5.29 -0.98
N PHE A 118 0.27 4.12 -1.62
CA PHE A 118 1.29 3.70 -2.57
C PHE A 118 1.33 4.58 -3.82
N LYS A 119 0.18 5.03 -4.32
CA LYS A 119 0.10 5.98 -5.43
C LYS A 119 0.77 7.31 -5.06
N LEU A 120 0.54 7.80 -3.83
CA LEU A 120 1.22 8.99 -3.32
C LEU A 120 2.73 8.78 -3.24
N TYR A 121 3.18 7.68 -2.65
CA TYR A 121 4.59 7.31 -2.60
C TYR A 121 5.25 7.30 -3.98
N ARG A 122 4.64 6.64 -4.97
CA ARG A 122 5.18 6.60 -6.34
C ARG A 122 5.28 7.99 -6.98
N ASN A 123 4.29 8.85 -6.74
CA ASN A 123 4.33 10.21 -7.26
C ASN A 123 5.45 11.02 -6.61
N LEU A 124 5.63 10.93 -5.28
CA LEU A 124 6.74 11.59 -4.59
C LEU A 124 8.10 11.04 -5.01
N ASN A 125 8.20 9.73 -5.30
CA ASN A 125 9.43 9.16 -5.82
C ASN A 125 9.82 9.76 -7.17
N ALA A 126 8.88 9.84 -8.11
CA ALA A 126 9.12 10.48 -9.41
C ALA A 126 9.45 11.99 -9.27
N LEU A 127 8.79 12.68 -8.35
CA LEU A 127 9.11 14.08 -8.03
C LEU A 127 10.53 14.23 -7.48
N TYR A 128 10.92 13.38 -6.55
CA TYR A 128 12.26 13.36 -5.96
C TYR A 128 13.33 13.17 -7.05
N ASP A 129 13.14 12.26 -7.99
CA ASP A 129 14.11 12.00 -9.06
C ASP A 129 14.32 13.24 -9.94
N VAL A 130 13.24 13.94 -10.32
CA VAL A 130 13.31 15.17 -11.12
C VAL A 130 13.91 16.33 -10.30
N MET A 131 13.51 16.48 -9.04
CA MET A 131 14.05 17.50 -8.14
C MET A 131 15.55 17.30 -7.88
N SER A 132 16.00 16.06 -7.71
CA SER A 132 17.42 15.73 -7.55
C SER A 132 18.23 16.14 -8.78
N SER A 133 17.75 15.81 -9.98
CA SER A 133 18.40 16.24 -11.24
C SER A 133 18.44 17.76 -11.38
N LEU A 134 17.38 18.46 -10.99
CA LEU A 134 17.33 19.92 -11.02
C LEU A 134 18.29 20.52 -9.99
N THR A 135 18.37 19.94 -8.78
CA THR A 135 19.30 20.35 -7.71
C THR A 135 20.76 20.18 -8.16
N GLU A 136 21.10 19.06 -8.78
CA GLU A 136 22.43 18.83 -9.33
C GLU A 136 22.79 19.87 -10.40
N SER A 137 21.83 20.17 -11.28
CA SER A 137 22.00 21.19 -12.32
C SER A 137 22.20 22.59 -11.71
N ALA A 138 21.44 22.93 -10.68
CA ALA A 138 21.59 24.19 -9.95
C ALA A 138 22.95 24.28 -9.24
N GLY A 139 23.43 23.17 -8.67
CA GLY A 139 24.75 23.09 -8.05
C GLY A 139 25.92 23.28 -9.02
N ALA A 140 25.73 22.77 -10.25
CA ALA A 140 26.77 22.89 -11.30
C ALA A 140 26.78 24.26 -11.99
N PHE A 141 25.61 24.88 -12.19
CA PHE A 141 25.47 26.02 -13.09
C PHE A 141 24.76 27.23 -12.47
N GLY A 142 23.98 27.04 -11.43
CA GLY A 142 23.15 28.06 -10.81
C GLY A 142 23.88 28.85 -9.71
N SER A 143 23.11 29.63 -8.97
CA SER A 143 23.62 30.33 -7.78
C SER A 143 23.63 29.38 -6.56
N ASN A 144 24.48 29.70 -5.59
CA ASN A 144 24.56 28.95 -4.33
C ASN A 144 23.22 29.01 -3.53
N GLU A 145 22.49 30.11 -3.67
CA GLU A 145 21.17 30.26 -3.05
C GLU A 145 20.15 29.31 -3.64
N GLU A 146 20.03 29.29 -4.98
CA GLU A 146 19.13 28.35 -5.70
C GLU A 146 19.46 26.89 -5.40
N PHE A 147 20.76 26.53 -5.42
CA PHE A 147 21.20 25.20 -5.06
C PHE A 147 20.77 24.80 -3.64
N ARG A 148 20.99 25.68 -2.64
CA ARG A 148 20.64 25.39 -1.24
C ARG A 148 19.14 25.26 -1.05
N ALA A 149 18.34 26.10 -1.68
CA ALA A 149 16.88 26.03 -1.63
C ALA A 149 16.38 24.69 -2.18
N LEU A 150 16.79 24.33 -3.40
CA LEU A 150 16.44 23.06 -4.02
C LEU A 150 16.97 21.83 -3.25
N ALA A 151 18.18 21.89 -2.70
CA ALA A 151 18.74 20.81 -1.90
C ALA A 151 17.94 20.57 -0.62
N ASN A 152 17.47 21.63 0.04
CA ASN A 152 16.61 21.54 1.19
C ASN A 152 15.24 20.93 0.83
N ASP A 153 14.62 21.38 -0.25
CA ASP A 153 13.35 20.82 -0.74
C ASP A 153 13.46 19.35 -1.13
N THR A 154 14.54 19.00 -1.82
CA THR A 154 14.84 17.60 -2.20
C THR A 154 15.02 16.71 -0.97
N SER A 155 15.72 17.19 0.07
CA SER A 155 15.89 16.48 1.34
C SER A 155 14.56 16.28 2.08
N ASN A 156 13.71 17.30 2.08
CA ASN A 156 12.38 17.21 2.69
C ASN A 156 11.47 16.23 1.94
N LEU A 157 11.52 16.24 0.60
CA LEU A 157 10.82 15.24 -0.22
C LEU A 157 11.31 13.82 0.04
N ASP A 158 12.62 13.61 0.19
CA ASP A 158 13.20 12.31 0.51
C ASP A 158 12.71 11.78 1.86
N THR A 159 12.67 12.63 2.86
CA THR A 159 12.16 12.30 4.20
C THR A 159 10.69 11.86 4.13
N LEU A 160 9.86 12.60 3.42
CA LEU A 160 8.44 12.27 3.24
C LEU A 160 8.25 10.97 2.42
N ARG A 161 9.03 10.79 1.38
CA ARG A 161 9.00 9.59 0.54
C ARG A 161 9.31 8.34 1.35
N ARG A 162 10.34 8.38 2.20
CA ARG A 162 10.71 7.27 3.10
C ARG A 162 9.59 6.99 4.12
N SER A 163 9.08 8.02 4.76
CA SER A 163 7.96 7.88 5.70
C SER A 163 6.72 7.24 5.06
N LEU A 164 6.44 7.57 3.79
CA LEU A 164 5.34 6.92 3.06
C LEU A 164 5.65 5.47 2.67
N ALA A 165 6.90 5.13 2.37
CA ALA A 165 7.31 3.75 2.13
C ALA A 165 7.07 2.89 3.37
N ASP A 166 7.56 3.34 4.54
CA ASP A 166 7.37 2.66 5.83
C ASP A 166 5.88 2.52 6.16
N ARG A 167 5.08 3.54 5.87
CA ARG A 167 3.64 3.48 6.04
C ARG A 167 2.99 2.44 5.14
N VAL A 168 3.35 2.37 3.87
CA VAL A 168 2.83 1.37 2.93
C VAL A 168 3.15 -0.04 3.43
N GLU A 169 4.37 -0.28 3.88
CA GLU A 169 4.80 -1.57 4.45
C GLU A 169 3.99 -1.93 5.69
N THR A 170 3.84 -0.99 6.62
CA THR A 170 3.03 -1.17 7.84
C THR A 170 1.59 -1.53 7.49
N MET A 171 0.98 -0.81 6.56
CA MET A 171 -0.40 -1.06 6.12
C MET A 171 -0.55 -2.41 5.41
N ALA A 172 0.42 -2.80 4.58
CA ALA A 172 0.42 -4.10 3.91
C ALA A 172 0.50 -5.24 4.94
N THR A 173 1.46 -5.17 5.86
CA THR A 173 1.61 -6.15 6.95
C THR A 173 0.34 -6.26 7.80
N PHE A 174 -0.31 -5.14 8.12
CA PHE A 174 -1.57 -5.14 8.85
C PHE A 174 -2.67 -5.90 8.08
N ARG A 175 -2.79 -5.66 6.78
CA ARG A 175 -3.76 -6.35 5.92
C ARG A 175 -3.49 -7.84 5.80
N ASP A 176 -2.25 -8.25 5.66
CA ASP A 176 -1.87 -9.65 5.60
C ASP A 176 -2.24 -10.38 6.91
N ASN A 177 -1.98 -9.77 8.05
CA ASN A 177 -2.36 -10.30 9.35
C ASN A 177 -3.89 -10.39 9.51
N GLU A 178 -4.65 -9.39 9.06
CA GLU A 178 -6.12 -9.41 9.06
C GLU A 178 -6.66 -10.58 8.22
N VAL A 179 -6.14 -10.75 7.01
CA VAL A 179 -6.51 -11.87 6.13
C VAL A 179 -6.20 -13.21 6.77
N ALA A 180 -5.00 -13.38 7.35
CA ALA A 180 -4.62 -14.61 8.05
C ALA A 180 -5.56 -14.93 9.21
N GLN A 181 -5.94 -13.94 10.01
CA GLN A 181 -6.90 -14.12 11.11
C GLN A 181 -8.29 -14.51 10.61
N LEU A 182 -8.79 -13.86 9.55
CA LEU A 182 -10.07 -14.19 8.96
C LEU A 182 -10.09 -15.62 8.40
N GLN A 183 -9.02 -16.04 7.74
CA GLN A 183 -8.86 -17.40 7.26
C GLN A 183 -8.82 -18.43 8.41
N ALA A 184 -8.10 -18.12 9.49
CA ALA A 184 -8.07 -19.00 10.67
C ALA A 184 -9.45 -19.15 11.31
N ARG A 185 -10.19 -18.06 11.46
CA ARG A 185 -11.57 -18.07 11.98
C ARG A 185 -12.51 -18.86 11.06
N ALA A 186 -12.39 -18.69 9.74
CA ALA A 186 -13.20 -19.46 8.77
C ALA A 186 -12.92 -20.97 8.87
N ARG A 187 -11.65 -21.37 8.98
CA ARG A 187 -11.27 -22.80 9.18
C ARG A 187 -11.82 -23.35 10.49
N GLN A 188 -11.76 -22.61 11.59
CA GLN A 188 -12.30 -23.02 12.87
C GLN A 188 -13.83 -23.16 12.82
N ALA A 189 -14.55 -22.23 12.20
CA ALA A 189 -16.00 -22.29 12.01
C ALA A 189 -16.40 -23.49 11.16
N SER A 190 -15.67 -23.76 10.09
CA SER A 190 -15.88 -24.93 9.22
C SER A 190 -15.66 -26.25 9.97
N ALA A 191 -14.58 -26.35 10.75
CA ALA A 191 -14.30 -27.53 11.57
C ALA A 191 -15.37 -27.74 12.66
N ALA A 192 -15.83 -26.68 13.31
CA ALA A 192 -16.91 -26.76 14.30
C ALA A 192 -18.24 -27.17 13.66
N ALA A 193 -18.56 -26.69 12.48
CA ALA A 193 -19.76 -27.10 11.73
C ALA A 193 -19.71 -28.57 11.32
N ALA A 194 -18.53 -29.08 10.91
CA ALA A 194 -18.35 -30.49 10.57
C ALA A 194 -18.40 -31.42 11.79
N ALA A 195 -18.00 -30.94 12.97
CA ALA A 195 -18.04 -31.68 14.23
C ALA A 195 -19.43 -31.65 14.91
N ALA A 196 -20.32 -30.76 14.48
CA ALA A 196 -21.66 -30.66 15.05
C ALA A 196 -22.46 -31.95 14.70
N PRO A 197 -23.13 -32.61 15.67
CA PRO A 197 -23.94 -33.79 15.39
C PRO A 197 -25.06 -33.41 14.40
N PRO A 198 -25.41 -34.33 13.47
CA PRO A 198 -26.48 -34.06 12.52
C PRO A 198 -27.75 -33.69 13.28
N LYS A 199 -28.38 -32.59 12.94
CA LYS A 199 -29.69 -32.21 13.51
C LYS A 199 -30.64 -33.37 13.23
N LYS A 200 -31.06 -34.10 14.31
CA LYS A 200 -32.14 -35.08 14.20
C LYS A 200 -33.36 -34.32 13.72
N ILE A 201 -33.74 -34.53 12.47
CA ILE A 201 -35.07 -34.13 11.99
C ILE A 201 -36.01 -35.14 12.66
N VAL A 202 -36.66 -34.73 13.73
CA VAL A 202 -37.80 -35.50 14.28
C VAL A 202 -38.91 -35.32 13.25
N VAL A 203 -39.07 -36.33 12.39
CA VAL A 203 -40.26 -36.46 11.59
C VAL A 203 -41.34 -36.88 12.56
N ASP A 204 -42.23 -35.99 12.89
CA ASP A 204 -43.42 -36.30 13.70
C ASP A 204 -44.40 -37.01 12.79
N ASP A 205 -44.40 -38.37 12.82
CA ASP A 205 -45.27 -39.22 12.01
C ASP A 205 -46.76 -39.13 12.45
N ASN A 206 -47.10 -38.19 13.32
CA ASN A 206 -48.43 -38.02 13.87
C ASN A 206 -49.22 -36.83 13.27
N GLU A 207 -48.76 -36.21 12.20
CA GLU A 207 -49.60 -35.24 11.48
C GLU A 207 -50.58 -35.99 10.55
N PRO A 208 -51.91 -35.82 10.72
CA PRO A 208 -52.89 -36.44 9.85
C PRO A 208 -52.72 -35.86 8.43
N VAL A 209 -52.55 -36.78 7.47
CA VAL A 209 -52.44 -36.53 6.03
C VAL A 209 -53.62 -35.67 5.57
N LYS A 210 -53.44 -34.36 5.41
CA LYS A 210 -54.39 -33.51 4.69
C LYS A 210 -54.42 -33.95 3.23
N LYS A 211 -55.50 -34.65 2.82
CA LYS A 211 -55.78 -35.02 1.46
C LYS A 211 -55.75 -33.77 0.56
N SER A 212 -54.73 -33.68 -0.31
CA SER A 212 -54.67 -32.74 -1.38
C SER A 212 -55.78 -32.96 -2.37
N THR A 213 -56.82 -32.13 -2.33
CA THR A 213 -57.83 -32.07 -3.38
C THR A 213 -57.23 -31.45 -4.64
N LYS A 214 -56.97 -32.28 -5.63
CA LYS A 214 -56.74 -31.87 -7.01
C LYS A 214 -57.91 -31.03 -7.50
N LYS A 215 -57.60 -29.80 -7.98
CA LYS A 215 -58.49 -29.03 -8.85
C LYS A 215 -57.83 -28.83 -10.21
N PRO A 216 -58.61 -29.03 -11.30
CA PRO A 216 -58.09 -29.25 -12.64
C PRO A 216 -57.73 -27.94 -13.36
N ALA A 217 -56.88 -28.12 -14.34
CA ALA A 217 -56.38 -27.13 -15.30
C ALA A 217 -57.47 -26.38 -16.04
N ALA A 218 -57.28 -25.08 -16.26
CA ALA A 218 -57.94 -24.33 -17.31
C ALA A 218 -56.91 -23.71 -18.23
N LYS A 219 -57.12 -24.00 -19.51
CA LYS A 219 -56.35 -23.65 -20.69
C LYS A 219 -56.49 -22.18 -21.08
N LYS A 220 -55.44 -21.71 -21.80
CA LYS A 220 -55.41 -20.74 -22.91
C LYS A 220 -55.71 -19.27 -22.64
N LYS A 221 -54.81 -18.34 -23.02
CA LYS A 221 -54.78 -17.80 -24.39
C LYS A 221 -53.53 -16.96 -24.65
N THR A 222 -52.96 -17.26 -25.78
CA THR A 222 -52.01 -16.53 -26.61
C THR A 222 -52.59 -15.17 -27.07
N THR A 223 -51.74 -14.13 -27.15
CA THR A 223 -51.84 -13.02 -28.12
C THR A 223 -50.53 -12.21 -27.95
N THR A 224 -49.52 -12.34 -28.76
CA THR A 224 -49.18 -11.75 -30.06
C THR A 224 -49.05 -10.23 -30.03
N ALA A 225 -47.79 -9.82 -30.28
CA ALA A 225 -47.29 -8.75 -31.15
C ALA A 225 -47.49 -7.28 -30.74
N SER A 226 -46.39 -6.53 -30.73
CA SER A 226 -45.89 -5.54 -31.70
C SER A 226 -44.80 -4.74 -30.98
N GLU A 227 -43.58 -4.82 -31.33
CA GLU A 227 -42.86 -4.10 -32.44
C GLU A 227 -43.11 -2.57 -32.40
N GLN A 228 -42.08 -1.80 -32.00
CA GLN A 228 -41.56 -0.67 -32.77
C GLN A 228 -40.34 -0.02 -32.07
N ASN A 229 -39.25 -0.03 -32.78
CA ASN A 229 -38.03 0.75 -32.68
C ASN A 229 -38.15 1.94 -33.69
N PRO A 230 -37.18 2.83 -33.82
CA PRO A 230 -36.81 4.11 -33.18
C PRO A 230 -37.15 5.26 -34.11
N PRO A 231 -36.48 6.39 -34.27
CA PRO A 231 -35.20 6.98 -33.90
C PRO A 231 -35.24 8.48 -33.49
N LYS A 232 -34.20 8.99 -32.91
CA LYS A 232 -33.29 10.08 -33.36
C LYS A 232 -32.31 10.42 -32.28
#